data_89b24f8acfc98fdc0cea7c39e2415e2e
#
_entry.id   89b24f8acfc98fdc0cea7c39e2415e2e
#
_cell.length_a   1.000
_cell.length_b   1.000
_cell.length_c   1.000
_cell.angle_alpha   90.00
_cell.angle_beta   90.00
_cell.angle_gamma   90.00
#
_symmetry.space_group_name_H-M   'P 1'
#
loop_
_entity.id
_entity.type
_entity.pdbx_description
1 polymer ?
#
loop_
_entity_poly.entity_id
_entity_poly.type
_entity_poly.pdbx_seq_one_letter_code
_entity_poly.pdbx_strand_id
1 'polypeptide(L)'
;MKRTKILTTTIGSFPKPKYLPIIDWFDSARGEDGMNTVKTTIEYSLYNKNKKKSDEELFKRAASEIIKIQLDAGIDIPTDGEIRRENYIHYHCRHLDGFDFDKLEHRVLRDGAYSTSLPAIRSKIKHTGKYYSPNDYIASQSLSRKPIKFTIPGPLTIMDTTADCYYNDRKKLSNDLADTINQEIRHLVEMGCSHIQIDEPLFARQVDDAFLLVLRELKDVFIKSLRILIKLFTFAVDTRIIWMTKIIKKQILNLIFNFLMNSII
;
A
#
# COMPACT_ATOMS: atom_id res chain seq x y z
N MET A 1 -33.37 18.70 0.78
CA MET A 1 -32.34 17.67 0.77
C MET A 1 -30.98 18.34 0.95
N LYS A 2 -30.23 18.06 2.03
CA LYS A 2 -28.84 18.50 2.15
C LYS A 2 -28.04 17.79 1.05
N ARG A 3 -27.45 18.54 0.10
CA ARG A 3 -26.52 17.97 -0.88
C ARG A 3 -25.34 17.36 -0.11
N THR A 4 -25.20 16.06 -0.15
CA THR A 4 -24.01 15.37 0.39
C THR A 4 -22.83 15.75 -0.51
N LYS A 5 -21.83 16.43 0.04
CA LYS A 5 -20.61 16.79 -0.66
C LYS A 5 -19.84 15.50 -0.99
N ILE A 6 -19.45 15.31 -2.24
CA ILE A 6 -18.50 14.26 -2.63
C ILE A 6 -17.12 14.69 -2.13
N LEU A 7 -16.51 13.87 -1.28
CA LEU A 7 -15.16 14.11 -0.78
C LEU A 7 -14.11 13.71 -1.82
N THR A 8 -13.05 14.49 -1.91
CA THR A 8 -11.93 14.27 -2.83
C THR A 8 -10.68 13.80 -2.08
N THR A 9 -9.91 12.91 -2.69
CA THR A 9 -8.62 12.43 -2.19
C THR A 9 -7.68 12.13 -3.36
N THR A 10 -6.37 12.12 -3.14
CA THR A 10 -5.36 11.65 -4.10
C THR A 10 -5.14 10.14 -3.96
N ILE A 11 -4.53 9.49 -4.96
CA ILE A 11 -4.26 8.04 -4.90
C ILE A 11 -3.34 7.71 -3.73
N GLY A 12 -2.16 8.29 -3.66
CA GLY A 12 -1.19 8.04 -2.58
C GLY A 12 0.11 8.77 -2.84
N SER A 13 0.96 8.18 -3.64
CA SER A 13 2.34 8.60 -3.87
C SER A 13 2.49 9.90 -4.64
N PHE A 14 3.48 10.71 -4.24
CA PHE A 14 3.90 11.95 -4.88
C PHE A 14 5.40 11.90 -5.21
N PRO A 15 5.86 12.66 -6.23
CA PRO A 15 7.28 12.82 -6.50
C PRO A 15 8.02 13.34 -5.27
N LYS A 16 9.19 12.75 -5.00
CA LYS A 16 9.99 13.11 -3.84
C LYS A 16 10.85 14.33 -4.12
N PRO A 17 10.89 15.31 -3.21
CA PRO A 17 11.83 16.42 -3.30
C PRO A 17 13.29 15.93 -3.37
N LYS A 18 14.13 16.58 -4.18
CA LYS A 18 15.52 16.19 -4.40
C LYS A 18 16.41 16.21 -3.15
N TYR A 19 15.97 16.90 -2.10
CA TYR A 19 16.72 16.95 -0.83
C TYR A 19 16.51 15.72 0.05
N LEU A 20 15.57 14.82 -0.29
CA LEU A 20 15.38 13.57 0.44
C LEU A 20 16.50 12.57 0.15
N PRO A 21 16.96 11.82 1.15
CA PRO A 21 18.09 10.88 1.01
C PRO A 21 17.68 9.53 0.38
N ILE A 22 16.45 9.42 -0.14
CA ILE A 22 15.93 8.20 -0.76
C ILE A 22 15.56 8.46 -2.21
N ILE A 23 15.52 7.38 -2.99
CA ILE A 23 15.21 7.43 -4.41
C ILE A 23 13.75 7.84 -4.64
N ASP A 24 13.55 8.73 -5.60
CA ASP A 24 12.23 8.99 -6.18
C ASP A 24 11.98 8.03 -7.35
N TRP A 25 10.97 7.20 -7.24
CA TRP A 25 10.57 6.28 -8.30
C TRP A 25 9.91 6.96 -9.51
N PHE A 26 9.48 8.23 -9.36
CA PHE A 26 9.03 9.06 -10.47
C PHE A 26 10.18 9.69 -11.27
N ASP A 27 11.42 9.52 -10.85
CA ASP A 27 12.58 10.08 -11.56
C ASP A 27 12.86 9.30 -12.84
N SER A 28 12.32 9.79 -13.95
CA SER A 28 12.50 9.22 -15.29
C SER A 28 13.96 9.19 -15.78
N ALA A 29 14.84 9.98 -15.18
CA ALA A 29 16.28 9.99 -15.52
C ALA A 29 17.01 8.70 -15.07
N ARG A 30 16.36 7.83 -14.30
CA ARG A 30 16.96 6.61 -13.76
C ARG A 30 16.70 5.34 -14.58
N GLY A 31 16.09 5.45 -15.77
CA GLY A 31 15.95 4.34 -16.71
C GLY A 31 14.60 3.61 -16.67
N GLU A 32 14.48 2.59 -17.49
CA GLU A 32 13.26 1.95 -17.96
C GLU A 32 12.44 1.20 -16.89
N ASP A 33 12.98 0.99 -15.68
CA ASP A 33 12.48 -0.05 -14.79
C ASP A 33 11.57 0.42 -13.63
N GLY A 34 11.28 1.68 -13.51
CA GLY A 34 10.27 2.18 -12.57
C GLY A 34 10.48 1.74 -11.10
N MET A 35 9.43 1.26 -10.47
CA MET A 35 9.30 1.06 -9.03
C MET A 35 10.18 -0.01 -8.38
N ASN A 36 10.40 -1.13 -9.05
CA ASN A 36 10.91 -2.36 -8.44
C ASN A 36 12.26 -2.76 -9.05
N THR A 37 13.15 -1.80 -9.25
CA THR A 37 14.47 -2.12 -9.76
C THR A 37 15.36 -2.70 -8.66
N VAL A 38 16.25 -3.61 -9.06
CA VAL A 38 17.34 -4.10 -8.19
C VAL A 38 18.09 -2.93 -7.55
N LYS A 39 18.35 -1.90 -8.35
CA LYS A 39 19.05 -0.69 -7.91
C LYS A 39 18.30 0.04 -6.80
N THR A 40 16.99 0.32 -6.95
CA THR A 40 16.20 1.00 -5.92
C THR A 40 16.16 0.20 -4.62
N THR A 41 16.01 -1.13 -4.72
CA THR A 41 16.03 -2.03 -3.56
C THR A 41 17.36 -2.00 -2.81
N ILE A 42 18.48 -2.06 -3.52
CA ILE A 42 19.84 -2.02 -2.93
C ILE A 42 20.11 -0.64 -2.32
N GLU A 43 19.84 0.46 -3.04
CA GLU A 43 20.10 1.81 -2.55
C GLU A 43 19.29 2.12 -1.28
N TYR A 44 18.03 1.68 -1.24
CA TYR A 44 17.22 1.85 -0.02
C TYR A 44 17.73 0.99 1.15
N SER A 45 18.21 -0.23 0.89
CA SER A 45 18.85 -1.07 1.92
C SER A 45 20.09 -0.41 2.49
N LEU A 46 20.92 0.22 1.63
CA LEU A 46 22.09 1.01 2.05
C LEU A 46 21.67 2.25 2.86
N TYR A 47 20.65 2.97 2.41
CA TYR A 47 20.08 4.09 3.17
C TYR A 47 19.64 3.66 4.58
N ASN A 48 18.88 2.59 4.71
CA ASN A 48 18.39 2.10 6.00
C ASN A 48 19.54 1.73 6.98
N LYS A 49 20.65 1.19 6.46
CA LYS A 49 21.85 0.88 7.26
C LYS A 49 22.59 2.14 7.75
N ASN A 50 22.45 3.26 7.02
CA ASN A 50 23.17 4.52 7.27
C ASN A 50 22.25 5.69 7.69
N LYS A 51 20.97 5.41 7.95
CA LYS A 51 19.94 6.38 8.31
C LYS A 51 20.36 7.27 9.47
N LYS A 52 20.21 8.59 9.32
CA LYS A 52 20.52 9.59 10.32
C LYS A 52 19.26 10.09 11.03
N LYS A 53 19.39 10.46 12.29
CA LYS A 53 18.27 11.08 13.02
C LYS A 53 17.80 12.40 12.37
N SER A 54 18.72 13.15 11.74
CA SER A 54 18.42 14.39 11.02
C SER A 54 17.51 14.19 9.81
N ASP A 55 17.46 12.97 9.22
CA ASP A 55 16.65 12.68 8.05
C ASP A 55 15.14 12.80 8.38
N GLU A 56 14.78 12.60 9.64
CA GLU A 56 13.38 12.72 10.10
C GLU A 56 12.81 14.13 9.84
N GLU A 57 13.60 15.17 10.04
CA GLU A 57 13.16 16.55 9.77
C GLU A 57 12.99 16.80 8.26
N LEU A 58 13.80 16.15 7.41
CA LEU A 58 13.64 16.22 5.96
C LEU A 58 12.34 15.56 5.51
N PHE A 59 11.99 14.37 6.07
CA PHE A 59 10.74 13.70 5.78
C PHE A 59 9.51 14.47 6.27
N LYS A 60 9.56 15.06 7.46
CA LYS A 60 8.50 15.92 7.98
C LYS A 60 8.27 17.14 7.08
N ARG A 61 9.37 17.79 6.68
CA ARG A 61 9.30 18.92 5.75
C ARG A 61 8.64 18.51 4.44
N ALA A 62 9.10 17.42 3.81
CA ALA A 62 8.55 16.95 2.55
C ALA A 62 7.06 16.58 2.66
N ALA A 63 6.67 15.84 3.70
CA ALA A 63 5.27 15.52 3.96
C ALA A 63 4.40 16.77 4.14
N SER A 64 4.90 17.78 4.88
CA SER A 64 4.21 19.06 5.06
C SER A 64 4.00 19.80 3.75
N GLU A 65 5.03 19.86 2.88
CA GLU A 65 4.96 20.48 1.56
C GLU A 65 3.92 19.78 0.67
N ILE A 66 3.91 18.44 0.64
CA ILE A 66 2.98 17.65 -0.16
C ILE A 66 1.54 17.74 0.37
N ILE A 67 1.33 17.68 1.68
CA ILE A 67 0.02 17.87 2.30
C ILE A 67 -0.52 19.27 1.96
N LYS A 68 0.33 20.30 2.08
CA LYS A 68 -0.05 21.68 1.74
C LYS A 68 -0.49 21.81 0.27
N ILE A 69 0.26 21.26 -0.68
CA ILE A 69 -0.09 21.27 -2.11
C ILE A 69 -1.50 20.67 -2.33
N GLN A 70 -1.82 19.55 -1.69
CA GLN A 70 -3.11 18.89 -1.81
C GLN A 70 -4.24 19.77 -1.20
N LEU A 71 -3.99 20.36 -0.04
CA LEU A 71 -4.96 21.23 0.64
C LEU A 71 -5.22 22.51 -0.15
N ASP A 72 -4.18 23.13 -0.73
CA ASP A 72 -4.29 24.33 -1.58
C ASP A 72 -5.06 24.02 -2.88
N ALA A 73 -4.92 22.80 -3.42
CA ALA A 73 -5.70 22.29 -4.55
C ALA A 73 -7.16 21.94 -4.19
N GLY A 74 -7.58 22.09 -2.93
CA GLY A 74 -8.94 21.83 -2.48
C GLY A 74 -9.25 20.37 -2.14
N ILE A 75 -8.25 19.49 -2.04
CA ILE A 75 -8.44 18.09 -1.64
C ILE A 75 -8.99 18.02 -0.22
N ASP A 76 -10.02 17.21 -0.03
CA ASP A 76 -10.69 17.08 1.27
C ASP A 76 -9.93 16.16 2.22
N ILE A 77 -9.35 15.06 1.69
CA ILE A 77 -8.64 14.04 2.46
C ILE A 77 -7.27 13.82 1.80
N PRO A 78 -6.23 14.57 2.22
CA PRO A 78 -4.89 14.42 1.66
C PRO A 78 -4.20 13.14 2.15
N THR A 79 -3.08 12.78 1.47
CA THR A 79 -2.14 11.73 1.89
C THR A 79 -0.81 12.36 2.28
N ASP A 80 0.07 11.59 2.92
CA ASP A 80 1.47 11.99 3.18
C ASP A 80 2.36 11.93 1.94
N GLY A 81 1.79 11.53 0.79
CA GLY A 81 2.53 11.39 -0.48
C GLY A 81 3.46 10.20 -0.50
N GLU A 82 3.41 9.31 0.50
CA GLU A 82 4.30 8.15 0.63
C GLU A 82 5.78 8.54 0.65
N ILE A 83 6.07 9.70 1.19
CA ILE A 83 7.37 10.36 1.10
C ILE A 83 8.50 9.53 1.74
N ARG A 84 8.18 8.70 2.73
CA ARG A 84 9.14 7.84 3.44
C ARG A 84 9.50 6.56 2.71
N ARG A 85 8.73 6.20 1.67
CA ARG A 85 8.76 4.88 1.04
C ARG A 85 9.57 4.91 -0.25
N GLU A 86 10.49 3.95 -0.43
CA GLU A 86 11.12 3.74 -1.75
C GLU A 86 10.08 3.34 -2.79
N ASN A 87 9.20 2.44 -2.39
CA ASN A 87 7.92 2.16 -2.99
C ASN A 87 6.95 1.65 -1.90
N TYR A 88 5.65 1.72 -2.12
CA TYR A 88 4.64 1.39 -1.13
C TYR A 88 4.64 -0.10 -0.73
N ILE A 89 5.08 -1.00 -1.63
CA ILE A 89 5.07 -2.45 -1.42
C ILE A 89 6.27 -2.89 -0.58
N HIS A 90 7.48 -2.64 -1.08
CA HIS A 90 8.72 -3.09 -0.44
C HIS A 90 8.90 -2.42 0.93
N TYR A 91 8.51 -1.14 1.05
CA TYR A 91 8.54 -0.45 2.35
C TYR A 91 7.73 -1.20 3.40
N HIS A 92 6.51 -1.68 3.08
CA HIS A 92 5.71 -2.51 3.97
C HIS A 92 6.42 -3.81 4.31
N CYS A 93 6.91 -4.53 3.28
CA CYS A 93 7.58 -5.83 3.45
C CYS A 93 8.83 -5.75 4.34
N ARG A 94 9.55 -4.61 4.34
CA ARG A 94 10.74 -4.39 5.20
C ARG A 94 10.44 -4.35 6.70
N HIS A 95 9.18 -4.16 7.07
CA HIS A 95 8.74 -4.14 8.46
C HIS A 95 8.16 -5.47 8.95
N LEU A 96 8.21 -6.49 8.08
CA LEU A 96 7.76 -7.85 8.38
C LEU A 96 8.95 -8.81 8.44
N ASP A 97 8.84 -9.83 9.28
CA ASP A 97 9.75 -10.99 9.24
C ASP A 97 9.40 -11.85 8.02
N GLY A 98 10.37 -12.59 7.51
CA GLY A 98 10.22 -13.54 6.42
C GLY A 98 10.78 -13.05 5.09
N PHE A 99 10.93 -11.73 4.90
CA PHE A 99 11.50 -11.14 3.69
C PHE A 99 13.02 -10.97 3.77
N ASP A 100 13.69 -11.30 2.69
CA ASP A 100 15.13 -11.10 2.45
C ASP A 100 15.34 -10.07 1.34
N PHE A 101 15.92 -8.93 1.69
CA PHE A 101 16.26 -7.83 0.80
C PHE A 101 17.76 -7.78 0.44
N ASP A 102 18.57 -8.61 1.05
CA ASP A 102 20.00 -8.68 0.78
C ASP A 102 20.30 -9.70 -0.33
N LYS A 103 19.54 -10.82 -0.40
CA LYS A 103 19.67 -11.83 -1.45
C LYS A 103 18.38 -11.90 -2.29
N LEU A 104 18.37 -11.13 -3.38
CA LEU A 104 17.25 -11.07 -4.31
C LEU A 104 17.16 -12.35 -5.17
N GLU A 105 15.95 -12.73 -5.59
CA GLU A 105 15.68 -13.86 -6.47
C GLU A 105 15.17 -13.39 -7.83
N HIS A 106 15.71 -13.99 -8.89
CA HIS A 106 15.29 -13.70 -10.26
C HIS A 106 13.89 -14.25 -10.52
N ARG A 107 13.01 -13.40 -11.05
CA ARG A 107 11.64 -13.77 -11.44
C ARG A 107 11.34 -13.28 -12.85
N VAL A 108 10.64 -14.13 -13.59
CA VAL A 108 9.96 -13.77 -14.85
C VAL A 108 8.51 -13.43 -14.50
N LEU A 109 8.05 -12.28 -14.92
CA LEU A 109 6.76 -11.72 -14.54
C LEU A 109 5.90 -11.45 -15.77
N ARG A 110 4.58 -11.41 -15.56
CA ARG A 110 3.57 -11.08 -16.60
C ARG A 110 3.74 -11.94 -17.86
N ASP A 111 3.71 -13.26 -17.67
CA ASP A 111 3.80 -14.23 -18.77
C ASP A 111 5.04 -14.05 -19.69
N GLY A 112 6.16 -13.66 -19.09
CA GLY A 112 7.41 -13.45 -19.84
C GLY A 112 7.64 -12.03 -20.34
N ALA A 113 6.74 -11.09 -20.05
CA ALA A 113 6.84 -9.71 -20.55
C ALA A 113 8.08 -8.98 -20.02
N TYR A 114 8.52 -9.30 -18.81
CA TYR A 114 9.79 -8.81 -18.27
C TYR A 114 10.33 -9.70 -17.15
N SER A 115 11.62 -9.58 -16.87
CA SER A 115 12.28 -10.28 -15.77
C SER A 115 13.06 -9.32 -14.90
N THR A 116 13.08 -9.60 -13.60
CA THR A 116 13.81 -8.79 -12.63
C THR A 116 14.17 -9.62 -11.41
N SER A 117 15.06 -9.10 -10.55
CA SER A 117 15.35 -9.73 -9.26
C SER A 117 14.58 -9.01 -8.16
N LEU A 118 13.83 -9.77 -7.36
CA LEU A 118 12.90 -9.28 -6.34
C LEU A 118 13.32 -9.72 -4.94
N PRO A 119 12.90 -9.00 -3.88
CA PRO A 119 13.02 -9.49 -2.51
C PRO A 119 12.38 -10.85 -2.36
N ALA A 120 13.05 -11.74 -1.63
CA ALA A 120 12.65 -13.13 -1.47
C ALA A 120 11.95 -13.39 -0.13
N ILE A 121 10.91 -14.22 -0.16
CA ILE A 121 10.29 -14.76 1.05
C ILE A 121 11.00 -16.06 1.38
N ARG A 122 11.77 -16.09 2.50
CA ARG A 122 12.60 -17.23 2.88
C ARG A 122 12.19 -17.91 4.18
N SER A 123 11.23 -17.34 4.88
CA SER A 123 10.64 -17.96 6.08
C SER A 123 9.19 -17.48 6.23
N LYS A 124 8.49 -18.00 7.25
CA LYS A 124 7.11 -17.62 7.52
C LYS A 124 6.97 -16.10 7.70
N ILE A 125 6.04 -15.50 6.95
CA ILE A 125 5.67 -14.09 7.11
C ILE A 125 4.97 -13.91 8.44
N LYS A 126 5.42 -12.94 9.21
CA LYS A 126 4.78 -12.53 10.47
C LYS A 126 5.16 -11.08 10.80
N HIS A 127 4.35 -10.46 11.63
CA HIS A 127 4.62 -9.12 12.11
C HIS A 127 5.77 -9.15 13.14
N THR A 128 6.68 -8.18 13.04
CA THR A 128 7.83 -8.04 13.98
C THR A 128 7.42 -7.57 15.38
N GLY A 129 6.16 -7.13 15.56
CA GLY A 129 5.69 -6.43 16.75
C GLY A 129 6.02 -4.94 16.78
N LYS A 130 6.72 -4.43 15.76
CA LYS A 130 7.02 -3.00 15.58
C LYS A 130 6.20 -2.45 14.43
N TYR A 131 5.08 -1.83 14.75
CA TYR A 131 4.16 -1.27 13.77
C TYR A 131 4.69 0.04 13.20
N TYR A 132 4.90 0.08 11.89
CA TYR A 132 5.39 1.29 11.21
C TYR A 132 4.25 2.24 10.85
N SER A 133 3.13 1.70 10.40
CA SER A 133 2.05 2.50 9.83
C SER A 133 1.40 3.45 10.84
N PRO A 134 1.16 3.09 12.12
CA PRO A 134 0.70 4.04 13.12
C PRO A 134 1.68 5.19 13.36
N ASN A 135 2.99 4.92 13.37
CA ASN A 135 4.01 5.94 13.58
C ASN A 135 4.05 6.93 12.41
N ASP A 136 4.06 6.42 11.18
CA ASP A 136 4.05 7.25 9.97
C ASP A 136 2.74 8.05 9.86
N TYR A 137 1.60 7.44 10.24
CA TYR A 137 0.31 8.13 10.29
C TYR A 137 0.31 9.27 11.30
N ILE A 138 0.75 9.04 12.54
CA ILE A 138 0.80 10.07 13.58
C ILE A 138 1.70 11.23 13.15
N ALA A 139 2.87 10.93 12.58
CA ALA A 139 3.78 11.93 12.06
C ALA A 139 3.10 12.80 10.98
N SER A 140 2.40 12.17 10.03
CA SER A 140 1.71 12.86 8.93
C SER A 140 0.46 13.60 9.41
N GLN A 141 -0.36 13.00 10.29
CA GLN A 141 -1.56 13.64 10.84
C GLN A 141 -1.23 14.88 11.68
N SER A 142 -0.07 14.90 12.35
CA SER A 142 0.39 16.09 13.10
C SER A 142 0.64 17.32 12.22
N LEU A 143 0.81 17.12 10.91
CA LEU A 143 1.03 18.17 9.91
C LEU A 143 -0.25 18.69 9.26
N SER A 144 -1.41 18.11 9.58
CA SER A 144 -2.68 18.45 8.93
C SER A 144 -3.82 18.60 9.95
N ARG A 145 -4.64 19.65 9.74
CA ARG A 145 -5.92 19.81 10.45
C ARG A 145 -7.06 18.97 9.86
N LYS A 146 -6.89 18.53 8.60
CA LYS A 146 -7.82 17.59 7.96
C LYS A 146 -7.36 16.15 8.19
N PRO A 147 -8.27 15.18 8.18
CA PRO A 147 -7.87 13.78 8.31
C PRO A 147 -6.96 13.38 7.15
N ILE A 148 -5.89 12.66 7.46
CA ILE A 148 -4.96 12.07 6.48
C ILE A 148 -5.43 10.67 6.13
N LYS A 149 -5.42 10.34 4.83
CA LYS A 149 -5.59 8.97 4.36
C LYS A 149 -4.25 8.25 4.39
N PHE A 150 -4.23 7.04 4.96
CA PHE A 150 -3.08 6.16 4.97
C PHE A 150 -3.25 5.02 3.94
N THR A 151 -2.20 4.73 3.17
CA THR A 151 -2.18 3.69 2.13
C THR A 151 -1.37 2.48 2.58
N ILE A 152 -1.85 1.26 2.31
CA ILE A 152 -1.18 -0.02 2.60
C ILE A 152 -1.30 -0.91 1.37
N PRO A 153 -0.24 -1.66 0.96
CA PRO A 153 -0.34 -2.61 -0.14
C PRO A 153 -1.25 -3.79 0.21
N GLY A 154 -1.93 -4.33 -0.80
CA GLY A 154 -2.71 -5.56 -0.66
C GLY A 154 -1.88 -6.83 -0.83
N PRO A 155 -2.37 -7.98 -0.33
CA PRO A 155 -1.65 -9.25 -0.35
C PRO A 155 -1.24 -9.73 -1.75
N LEU A 156 -2.13 -9.63 -2.75
CA LEU A 156 -1.81 -10.06 -4.13
C LEU A 156 -0.70 -9.22 -4.72
N THR A 157 -0.73 -7.91 -4.50
CA THR A 157 0.31 -6.98 -4.97
C THR A 157 1.66 -7.32 -4.34
N ILE A 158 1.71 -7.68 -3.06
CA ILE A 158 2.93 -8.15 -2.41
C ILE A 158 3.40 -9.46 -3.04
N MET A 159 2.51 -10.43 -3.23
CA MET A 159 2.85 -11.74 -3.83
C MET A 159 3.38 -11.64 -5.26
N ASP A 160 2.86 -10.69 -6.05
CA ASP A 160 3.28 -10.48 -7.45
C ASP A 160 4.65 -9.76 -7.55
N THR A 161 5.04 -9.03 -6.52
CA THR A 161 6.26 -8.19 -6.50
C THR A 161 7.35 -8.73 -5.57
N THR A 162 7.22 -9.97 -5.11
CA THR A 162 8.20 -10.68 -4.29
C THR A 162 8.39 -12.11 -4.80
N ALA A 163 9.47 -12.77 -4.39
CA ALA A 163 9.77 -14.14 -4.79
C ALA A 163 9.47 -15.10 -3.64
N ASP A 164 8.44 -15.93 -3.76
CA ASP A 164 8.15 -16.99 -2.79
C ASP A 164 9.17 -18.12 -2.93
N CYS A 165 10.06 -18.26 -1.94
CA CYS A 165 11.05 -19.34 -1.81
C CYS A 165 10.77 -20.23 -0.58
N TYR A 166 9.64 -20.05 0.06
CA TYR A 166 9.32 -20.75 1.31
C TYR A 166 7.97 -21.46 1.30
N TYR A 167 6.89 -20.79 0.93
CA TYR A 167 5.55 -21.34 1.09
C TYR A 167 5.20 -22.40 0.06
N ASN A 168 5.50 -22.16 -1.22
CA ASN A 168 5.03 -22.96 -2.35
C ASN A 168 3.50 -23.23 -2.29
N ASP A 169 2.77 -22.36 -1.62
CA ASP A 169 1.33 -22.42 -1.39
C ASP A 169 0.78 -20.99 -1.32
N ARG A 170 0.20 -20.54 -2.44
CA ARG A 170 -0.31 -19.16 -2.59
C ARG A 170 -1.36 -18.81 -1.54
N LYS A 171 -2.19 -19.78 -1.12
CA LYS A 171 -3.23 -19.54 -0.13
C LYS A 171 -2.63 -19.31 1.26
N LYS A 172 -1.67 -20.14 1.70
CA LYS A 172 -1.00 -19.92 2.98
C LYS A 172 -0.25 -18.60 3.02
N LEU A 173 0.46 -18.26 1.92
CA LEU A 173 1.16 -16.99 1.81
C LEU A 173 0.18 -15.82 1.88
N SER A 174 -0.93 -15.88 1.14
CA SER A 174 -1.95 -14.83 1.17
C SER A 174 -2.54 -14.63 2.57
N ASN A 175 -2.83 -15.73 3.29
CA ASN A 175 -3.38 -15.68 4.64
C ASN A 175 -2.40 -15.01 5.62
N ASP A 176 -1.13 -15.43 5.62
CA ASP A 176 -0.12 -14.85 6.53
C ASP A 176 0.12 -13.36 6.20
N LEU A 177 0.12 -12.97 4.93
CA LEU A 177 0.18 -11.55 4.51
C LEU A 177 -1.05 -10.77 4.97
N ALA A 178 -2.25 -11.30 4.75
CA ALA A 178 -3.49 -10.66 5.19
C ALA A 178 -3.52 -10.46 6.71
N ASP A 179 -3.03 -11.45 7.48
CA ASP A 179 -2.94 -11.34 8.93
C ASP A 179 -2.02 -10.19 9.38
N THR A 180 -0.88 -9.98 8.70
CA THR A 180 0.03 -8.87 9.02
C THR A 180 -0.58 -7.51 8.67
N ILE A 181 -1.21 -7.40 7.49
CA ILE A 181 -1.92 -6.19 7.07
C ILE A 181 -3.05 -5.85 8.06
N ASN A 182 -3.78 -6.87 8.50
CA ASN A 182 -4.84 -6.74 9.48
C ASN A 182 -4.34 -6.19 10.82
N GLN A 183 -3.16 -6.59 11.24
CA GLN A 183 -2.55 -6.06 12.46
C GLN A 183 -2.19 -4.58 12.30
N GLU A 184 -1.58 -4.18 11.19
CA GLU A 184 -1.29 -2.76 10.89
C GLU A 184 -2.56 -1.91 10.84
N ILE A 185 -3.63 -2.38 10.19
CA ILE A 185 -4.91 -1.67 10.11
C ILE A 185 -5.53 -1.48 11.51
N ARG A 186 -5.50 -2.51 12.36
CA ARG A 186 -6.02 -2.38 13.73
C ARG A 186 -5.30 -1.28 14.51
N HIS A 187 -3.98 -1.27 14.45
CA HIS A 187 -3.19 -0.25 15.14
C HIS A 187 -3.36 1.15 14.53
N LEU A 188 -3.50 1.27 13.21
CA LEU A 188 -3.88 2.55 12.58
C LEU A 188 -5.21 3.09 13.12
N VAL A 189 -6.22 2.23 13.24
CA VAL A 189 -7.54 2.59 13.80
C VAL A 189 -7.44 2.99 15.26
N GLU A 190 -6.68 2.26 16.07
CA GLU A 190 -6.42 2.57 17.48
C GLU A 190 -5.76 3.95 17.64
N MET A 191 -4.91 4.36 16.70
CA MET A 191 -4.29 5.68 16.65
C MET A 191 -5.18 6.77 16.04
N GLY A 192 -6.43 6.44 15.71
CA GLY A 192 -7.42 7.39 15.20
C GLY A 192 -7.40 7.61 13.68
N CYS A 193 -6.71 6.77 12.91
CA CYS A 193 -6.77 6.84 11.45
C CYS A 193 -8.18 6.50 10.97
N SER A 194 -8.83 7.48 10.34
CA SER A 194 -10.22 7.34 9.86
C SER A 194 -10.35 7.04 8.37
N HIS A 195 -9.24 7.08 7.62
CA HIS A 195 -9.23 6.86 6.19
C HIS A 195 -8.04 5.97 5.82
N ILE A 196 -8.33 4.72 5.46
CA ILE A 196 -7.32 3.73 5.08
C ILE A 196 -7.64 3.26 3.66
N GLN A 197 -6.61 3.18 2.82
CA GLN A 197 -6.70 2.62 1.47
C GLN A 197 -5.83 1.38 1.38
N ILE A 198 -6.40 0.28 0.85
CA ILE A 198 -5.62 -0.89 0.46
C ILE A 198 -5.37 -0.81 -1.03
N ASP A 199 -4.10 -0.76 -1.42
CA ASP A 199 -3.66 -0.71 -2.81
C ASP A 199 -3.54 -2.12 -3.38
N GLU A 200 -4.56 -2.51 -4.18
CA GLU A 200 -4.62 -3.84 -4.78
C GLU A 200 -4.96 -3.74 -6.28
N PRO A 201 -4.04 -3.18 -7.11
CA PRO A 201 -4.27 -3.05 -8.55
C PRO A 201 -4.44 -4.38 -9.27
N LEU A 202 -4.01 -5.49 -8.66
CA LEU A 202 -4.14 -6.82 -9.25
C LEU A 202 -5.57 -7.37 -9.25
N PHE A 203 -6.48 -6.81 -8.47
CA PHE A 203 -7.89 -7.22 -8.52
C PHE A 203 -8.50 -7.08 -9.91
N ALA A 204 -8.03 -6.14 -10.72
CA ALA A 204 -8.49 -5.96 -12.09
C ALA A 204 -7.85 -6.93 -13.08
N ARG A 205 -6.71 -7.54 -12.74
CA ARG A 205 -5.92 -8.41 -13.63
C ARG A 205 -5.98 -9.89 -13.23
N GLN A 206 -6.13 -10.18 -11.95
CA GLN A 206 -6.15 -11.51 -11.36
C GLN A 206 -7.47 -11.70 -10.57
N VAL A 207 -8.60 -11.62 -11.27
CA VAL A 207 -9.94 -11.59 -10.65
C VAL A 207 -10.21 -12.87 -9.86
N ASP A 208 -9.84 -14.04 -10.38
CA ASP A 208 -10.06 -15.32 -9.71
C ASP A 208 -9.23 -15.42 -8.41
N ASP A 209 -7.97 -15.03 -8.44
CA ASP A 209 -7.11 -14.97 -7.24
C ASP A 209 -7.64 -13.94 -6.22
N ALA A 210 -8.15 -12.81 -6.68
CA ALA A 210 -8.77 -11.82 -5.82
C ALA A 210 -9.91 -12.40 -4.99
N PHE A 211 -10.78 -13.19 -5.62
CA PHE A 211 -11.89 -13.86 -4.95
C PHE A 211 -11.46 -14.98 -4.01
N LEU A 212 -10.55 -15.83 -4.49
CA LEU A 212 -10.15 -17.02 -3.77
C LEU A 212 -9.24 -16.74 -2.58
N LEU A 213 -8.37 -15.73 -2.71
CA LEU A 213 -7.26 -15.53 -1.78
C LEU A 213 -7.39 -14.29 -0.88
N VAL A 214 -8.11 -13.23 -1.32
CA VAL A 214 -8.00 -11.95 -0.63
C VAL A 214 -9.31 -11.45 -0.05
N LEU A 215 -10.39 -11.47 -0.80
CA LEU A 215 -11.66 -10.92 -0.32
C LEU A 215 -12.20 -11.66 0.90
N ARG A 216 -11.93 -12.95 0.99
CA ARG A 216 -12.34 -13.77 2.13
C ARG A 216 -11.54 -13.42 3.39
N GLU A 217 -10.24 -13.20 3.25
CA GLU A 217 -9.33 -12.94 4.38
C GLU A 217 -9.42 -11.49 4.89
N LEU A 218 -9.62 -10.53 3.99
CA LEU A 218 -9.87 -9.14 4.38
C LEU A 218 -11.24 -8.96 5.07
N LYS A 219 -12.19 -9.87 4.84
CA LYS A 219 -13.52 -9.84 5.45
C LYS A 219 -13.47 -9.69 6.98
N ASP A 220 -12.62 -10.44 7.65
CA ASP A 220 -12.58 -10.45 9.12
C ASP A 220 -12.06 -9.14 9.71
N VAL A 221 -11.20 -8.42 8.96
CA VAL A 221 -10.73 -7.08 9.33
C VAL A 221 -11.84 -6.07 9.24
N PHE A 222 -12.55 -6.12 8.11
CA PHE A 222 -13.64 -5.18 7.84
C PHE A 222 -14.76 -5.35 8.86
N ILE A 223 -15.16 -6.57 9.18
CA ILE A 223 -16.27 -6.83 10.13
C ILE A 223 -15.90 -6.40 11.56
N LYS A 224 -14.67 -6.67 12.01
CA LYS A 224 -14.24 -6.29 13.38
C LYS A 224 -13.94 -4.80 13.52
N SER A 225 -13.47 -4.15 12.46
CA SER A 225 -13.21 -2.71 12.43
C SER A 225 -14.42 -1.86 12.04
N LEU A 226 -15.43 -2.45 11.36
CA LEU A 226 -16.64 -1.80 10.85
C LEU A 226 -17.55 -1.21 11.94
N ARG A 227 -17.45 -1.63 13.18
CA ARG A 227 -18.17 -0.97 14.29
C ARG A 227 -17.69 0.46 14.57
N ILE A 228 -16.55 0.87 14.01
CA ILE A 228 -15.93 2.18 14.25
C ILE A 228 -15.77 3.00 12.97
N LEU A 229 -15.70 2.42 11.77
CA LEU A 229 -15.23 3.11 10.56
C LEU A 229 -15.93 2.67 9.26
N ILE A 230 -17.16 3.14 9.04
CA ILE A 230 -17.75 3.18 7.70
C ILE A 230 -17.35 4.51 7.04
N LYS A 231 -16.14 4.64 6.53
CA LYS A 231 -15.78 5.71 5.58
C LYS A 231 -14.58 5.33 4.73
N LEU A 232 -14.85 4.87 3.54
CA LEU A 232 -13.94 4.73 2.40
C LEU A 232 -12.84 3.66 2.47
N PHE A 233 -13.16 2.51 1.87
CA PHE A 233 -12.15 1.69 1.23
C PHE A 233 -12.10 2.07 -0.24
N THR A 234 -10.96 2.50 -0.70
CA THR A 234 -10.67 2.72 -2.11
C THR A 234 -9.76 1.61 -2.57
N PHE A 235 -10.21 0.78 -3.50
CA PHE A 235 -9.31 -0.07 -4.26
C PHE A 235 -8.77 0.79 -5.40
N ALA A 236 -7.48 1.11 -5.37
CA ALA A 236 -6.82 1.76 -6.48
C ALA A 236 -6.64 0.74 -7.61
N VAL A 237 -7.45 0.85 -8.64
CA VAL A 237 -7.36 0.05 -9.86
C VAL A 237 -6.58 0.86 -10.89
N ASP A 238 -5.60 0.25 -11.56
CA ASP A 238 -4.80 0.89 -12.61
C ASP A 238 -5.68 1.55 -13.66
N THR A 239 -5.50 2.86 -13.85
CA THR A 239 -6.31 3.71 -14.74
C THR A 239 -6.18 3.35 -16.23
N ARG A 240 -5.23 2.50 -16.61
CA ARG A 240 -5.03 2.08 -18.03
C ARG A 240 -6.06 1.06 -18.52
N ILE A 241 -6.92 0.53 -17.66
CA ILE A 241 -7.89 -0.52 -17.99
C ILE A 241 -9.34 0.04 -18.08
N ILE A 242 -9.51 1.30 -18.40
CA ILE A 242 -10.86 1.92 -18.43
C ILE A 242 -11.81 1.30 -19.47
N TRP A 243 -11.33 0.60 -20.51
CA TRP A 243 -12.17 0.06 -21.57
C TRP A 243 -12.72 -1.37 -21.33
N MET A 244 -12.05 -2.21 -20.57
CA MET A 244 -12.61 -3.55 -20.20
C MET A 244 -13.53 -3.51 -18.99
N THR A 245 -13.64 -2.39 -18.32
CA THR A 245 -14.13 -2.25 -16.94
C THR A 245 -15.63 -2.14 -16.75
N LYS A 246 -16.46 -1.98 -17.78
CA LYS A 246 -17.92 -1.87 -17.54
C LYS A 246 -18.54 -3.14 -16.97
N ILE A 247 -18.07 -4.31 -17.39
CA ILE A 247 -18.60 -5.61 -16.93
C ILE A 247 -17.95 -6.01 -15.60
N ILE A 248 -16.63 -5.94 -15.51
CA ILE A 248 -15.86 -6.29 -14.30
C ILE A 248 -16.18 -5.32 -13.15
N LYS A 249 -16.24 -4.02 -13.43
CA LYS A 249 -16.61 -3.00 -12.43
C LYS A 249 -18.02 -3.23 -11.87
N LYS A 250 -18.97 -3.61 -12.71
CA LYS A 250 -20.34 -3.93 -12.27
C LYS A 250 -20.39 -5.20 -11.43
N GLN A 251 -19.61 -6.23 -11.76
CA GLN A 251 -19.55 -7.47 -11.00
C GLN A 251 -18.84 -7.27 -9.64
N ILE A 252 -17.67 -6.60 -9.62
CA ILE A 252 -16.95 -6.30 -8.37
C ILE A 252 -17.74 -5.34 -7.49
N LEU A 253 -18.32 -4.28 -8.03
CA LEU A 253 -19.17 -3.37 -7.26
C LEU A 253 -20.44 -4.03 -6.74
N ASN A 254 -21.11 -4.89 -7.53
CA ASN A 254 -22.25 -5.65 -7.06
C ASN A 254 -21.88 -6.66 -5.96
N LEU A 255 -20.71 -7.25 -6.04
CA LEU A 255 -20.20 -8.19 -5.02
C LEU A 255 -19.80 -7.47 -3.73
N ILE A 256 -19.11 -6.34 -3.84
CA ILE A 256 -18.79 -5.47 -2.69
C ILE A 256 -20.10 -4.94 -2.09
N PHE A 257 -21.06 -4.50 -2.91
CA PHE A 257 -22.35 -4.00 -2.45
C PHE A 257 -23.18 -5.11 -1.80
N ASN A 258 -23.35 -6.28 -2.43
CA ASN A 258 -24.05 -7.41 -1.86
C ASN A 258 -23.37 -7.93 -0.59
N PHE A 259 -22.06 -7.89 -0.55
CA PHE A 259 -21.25 -8.23 0.61
C PHE A 259 -21.50 -7.26 1.77
N LEU A 260 -21.47 -5.95 1.51
CA LEU A 260 -21.76 -4.92 2.52
C LEU A 260 -23.20 -5.00 3.01
N MET A 261 -24.17 -5.19 2.12
CA MET A 261 -25.59 -5.27 2.48
C MET A 261 -25.92 -6.53 3.27
N ASN A 262 -25.31 -7.69 2.94
CA ASN A 262 -25.50 -8.94 3.71
C ASN A 262 -24.74 -8.99 5.05
N SER A 263 -23.90 -8.00 5.33
CA SER A 263 -23.16 -7.89 6.60
C SER A 263 -23.82 -6.91 7.59
N ILE A 264 -24.92 -6.27 7.17
CA ILE A 264 -25.67 -5.28 7.98
C ILE A 264 -26.96 -5.89 8.56
N ILE A 265 -27.34 -7.11 8.14
CA ILE A 265 -28.42 -7.92 8.72
C ILE A 265 -27.79 -9.00 9.63
#